data_cb815967db1f0b1f0c60bfd450e348fe
#
_entry.id   cb815967db1f0b1f0c60bfd450e348fe
#
_cell.length_a   1.000
_cell.length_b   1.000
_cell.length_c   1.000
_cell.angle_alpha   90.00
_cell.angle_beta   90.00
_cell.angle_gamma   90.00
#
_symmetry.space_group_name_H-M   'P 1'
#
loop_
_entity.id
_entity.type
_entity.pdbx_description
1 polymer ?
#
loop_
_entity_poly.entity_id
_entity_poly.type
_entity_poly.pdbx_seq_one_letter_code
_entity_poly.pdbx_strand_id
1 'polypeptide(L)'
;MANLLEDQKMIQHEIHDEMKNSYIDYAMSVIVGRALPDVRDGLKPVHRRILYGMSGLGITPDKPFKKSARIVGEVMGKYHPHGDSSIYDAMVRLAQDFSTRYLLVDGHGNFGSVDGDGAAAMRYTEARMSPFSLEMIRDIDKDTVDFMPNFDEEEKEPVVLPSRFPNLLVNGSNGIAVGMATSIPPHNLGEVIDATVKMIDDEDCTVDDLVEIIKGPDFPTGAQILGKKGAREAYRTGQGKVTVRAVANIEETDRGRSQIIISEIPFQVNKARLLEKIGELVKDKRIDGISAIRDESNRNGMRIVIELKKDVYPQ
;
A
#
# COMPACT_ATOMS: atom_id res chain seq x y z
N MET A 1 2.43 60.38 -18.81
CA MET A 1 2.73 58.92 -18.78
C MET A 1 4.18 58.76 -18.42
N ALA A 2 4.46 58.74 -17.11
CA ALA A 2 5.82 58.62 -16.62
C ALA A 2 6.24 57.12 -16.68
N ASN A 3 7.48 56.89 -17.02
CA ASN A 3 8.14 55.62 -17.20
C ASN A 3 7.88 54.63 -16.04
N LEU A 4 7.01 53.67 -16.25
CA LEU A 4 6.82 52.49 -15.38
C LEU A 4 7.84 51.39 -15.65
N LEU A 5 8.92 51.67 -16.41
CA LEU A 5 9.91 50.71 -16.85
C LEU A 5 11.31 50.90 -16.25
N GLU A 6 11.51 51.92 -15.38
CA GLU A 6 12.86 52.22 -14.85
C GLU A 6 13.28 51.42 -13.61
N ASP A 7 12.40 50.58 -13.01
CA ASP A 7 12.73 49.76 -11.84
C ASP A 7 12.74 48.25 -12.09
N GLN A 8 12.79 47.82 -13.33
CA GLN A 8 12.93 46.40 -13.62
C GLN A 8 14.39 45.99 -13.55
N LYS A 9 14.77 45.39 -12.43
CA LYS A 9 16.07 44.74 -12.27
C LYS A 9 16.09 43.43 -13.08
N MET A 10 16.72 43.46 -14.27
CA MET A 10 16.97 42.22 -15.01
C MET A 10 18.08 41.44 -14.29
N ILE A 11 17.69 40.25 -13.78
CA ILE A 11 18.64 39.30 -13.21
C ILE A 11 18.90 38.25 -14.30
N GLN A 12 20.15 38.10 -14.68
CA GLN A 12 20.57 37.12 -15.67
C GLN A 12 20.74 35.75 -14.96
N HIS A 13 19.94 34.75 -15.33
CA HIS A 13 20.04 33.39 -14.84
C HIS A 13 20.47 32.47 -15.98
N GLU A 14 21.50 31.68 -15.74
CA GLU A 14 21.89 30.61 -16.66
C GLU A 14 20.80 29.49 -16.59
N ILE A 15 20.22 29.11 -17.73
CA ILE A 15 19.17 28.12 -17.81
C ILE A 15 19.60 26.76 -17.23
N HIS A 16 20.87 26.43 -17.35
CA HIS A 16 21.43 25.20 -16.79
C HIS A 16 21.37 25.19 -15.27
N ASP A 17 21.74 26.28 -14.62
CA ASP A 17 21.73 26.38 -13.16
C ASP A 17 20.29 26.42 -12.62
N GLU A 18 19.40 27.13 -13.30
CA GLU A 18 17.97 27.16 -12.94
C GLU A 18 17.33 25.79 -13.03
N MET A 19 17.54 25.07 -14.14
CA MET A 19 17.02 23.71 -14.30
C MET A 19 17.59 22.75 -13.26
N LYS A 20 18.88 22.83 -12.97
CA LYS A 20 19.55 21.99 -11.97
C LYS A 20 18.95 22.21 -10.58
N ASN A 21 18.82 23.46 -10.15
CA ASN A 21 18.30 23.80 -8.84
C ASN A 21 16.82 23.40 -8.72
N SER A 22 15.99 23.75 -9.69
CA SER A 22 14.58 23.38 -9.72
C SER A 22 14.36 21.84 -9.72
N TYR A 23 15.22 21.10 -10.42
CA TYR A 23 15.16 19.64 -10.42
C TYR A 23 15.57 19.04 -9.06
N ILE A 24 16.59 19.61 -8.40
CA ILE A 24 16.98 19.17 -7.06
C ILE A 24 15.87 19.45 -6.05
N ASP A 25 15.27 20.64 -6.08
CA ASP A 25 14.16 21.02 -5.20
C ASP A 25 12.96 20.11 -5.39
N TYR A 26 12.61 19.82 -6.65
CA TYR A 26 11.56 18.87 -6.98
C TYR A 26 11.87 17.46 -6.46
N ALA A 27 13.10 16.96 -6.71
CA ALA A 27 13.53 15.65 -6.26
C ALA A 27 13.47 15.53 -4.73
N MET A 28 13.97 16.52 -4.00
CA MET A 28 13.91 16.56 -2.54
C MET A 28 12.47 16.60 -2.03
N SER A 29 11.60 17.40 -2.63
CA SER A 29 10.17 17.45 -2.30
C SER A 29 9.50 16.10 -2.47
N VAL A 30 9.80 15.37 -3.56
CA VAL A 30 9.23 14.03 -3.81
C VAL A 30 9.79 12.99 -2.84
N ILE A 31 11.09 13.00 -2.55
CA ILE A 31 11.72 12.03 -1.67
C ILE A 31 11.20 12.20 -0.23
N VAL A 32 11.30 13.41 0.32
CA VAL A 32 10.97 13.67 1.73
C VAL A 32 9.47 13.84 1.95
N GLY A 33 8.79 14.53 1.05
CA GLY A 33 7.41 14.99 1.24
C GLY A 33 6.31 14.14 0.61
N ARG A 34 6.65 13.09 -0.16
CA ARG A 34 5.62 12.36 -0.92
C ARG A 34 5.78 10.85 -0.98
N ALA A 35 6.94 10.35 -1.45
CA ALA A 35 7.06 8.99 -1.92
C ALA A 35 7.49 7.98 -0.86
N LEU A 36 8.31 8.40 0.10
CA LEU A 36 8.90 7.52 1.09
C LEU A 36 8.16 7.59 2.42
N PRO A 37 8.00 6.45 3.12
CA PRO A 37 7.46 6.39 4.47
C PRO A 37 8.50 6.86 5.49
N ASP A 38 8.04 7.41 6.62
CA ASP A 38 8.87 7.57 7.81
C ASP A 38 9.04 6.21 8.51
N VAL A 39 10.25 5.91 8.96
CA VAL A 39 10.55 4.62 9.61
C VAL A 39 9.81 4.46 10.94
N ARG A 40 9.52 5.54 11.64
CA ARG A 40 8.92 5.55 12.99
C ARG A 40 7.45 5.14 12.98
N ASP A 41 6.66 5.61 11.99
CA ASP A 41 5.23 5.30 11.89
C ASP A 41 4.84 4.53 10.61
N GLY A 42 5.79 4.31 9.69
CA GLY A 42 5.57 3.57 8.45
C GLY A 42 4.66 4.26 7.45
N LEU A 43 4.37 5.55 7.61
CA LEU A 43 3.42 6.29 6.81
C LEU A 43 4.10 7.29 5.88
N LYS A 44 3.53 7.44 4.69
CA LYS A 44 3.79 8.61 3.84
C LYS A 44 3.02 9.81 4.40
N PRO A 45 3.45 11.06 4.09
CA PRO A 45 2.76 12.26 4.60
C PRO A 45 1.25 12.28 4.34
N VAL A 46 0.79 11.88 3.15
CA VAL A 46 -0.65 11.82 2.84
C VAL A 46 -1.41 10.85 3.73
N HIS A 47 -0.87 9.67 4.03
CA HIS A 47 -1.51 8.67 4.90
C HIS A 47 -1.59 9.17 6.34
N ARG A 48 -0.52 9.78 6.84
CA ARG A 48 -0.47 10.39 8.18
C ARG A 48 -1.51 11.48 8.33
N ARG A 49 -1.61 12.38 7.35
CA ARG A 49 -2.60 13.47 7.30
C ARG A 49 -4.04 12.96 7.24
N ILE A 50 -4.29 11.85 6.52
CA ILE A 50 -5.62 11.21 6.48
C ILE A 50 -6.01 10.71 7.87
N LEU A 51 -5.17 9.95 8.54
CA LEU A 51 -5.47 9.42 9.87
C LEU A 51 -5.60 10.54 10.91
N TYR A 52 -4.72 11.53 10.86
CA TYR A 52 -4.79 12.70 11.75
C TYR A 52 -6.06 13.51 11.51
N GLY A 53 -6.43 13.81 10.27
CA GLY A 53 -7.68 14.50 9.92
C GLY A 53 -8.93 13.72 10.34
N MET A 54 -8.93 12.39 10.19
CA MET A 54 -10.04 11.54 10.67
C MET A 54 -10.16 11.59 12.19
N SER A 55 -9.05 11.59 12.91
CA SER A 55 -9.02 11.73 14.37
C SER A 55 -9.54 13.10 14.79
N GLY A 56 -9.09 14.19 14.17
CA GLY A 56 -9.58 15.55 14.42
C GLY A 56 -11.08 15.73 14.19
N LEU A 57 -11.62 15.06 13.18
CA LEU A 57 -13.07 14.99 12.93
C LEU A 57 -13.80 14.07 13.90
N GLY A 58 -13.09 13.35 14.76
CA GLY A 58 -13.64 12.37 15.69
C GLY A 58 -14.34 11.20 15.00
N ILE A 59 -13.87 10.77 13.84
CA ILE A 59 -14.44 9.64 13.06
C ILE A 59 -13.77 8.33 13.52
N THR A 60 -14.05 7.95 14.75
CA THR A 60 -13.50 6.76 15.41
C THR A 60 -14.30 5.48 15.09
N PRO A 61 -13.77 4.27 15.33
CA PRO A 61 -14.42 3.00 14.97
C PRO A 61 -15.79 2.77 15.66
N ASP A 62 -16.00 3.38 16.82
CA ASP A 62 -17.25 3.31 17.60
C ASP A 62 -18.35 4.23 17.06
N LYS A 63 -18.01 5.13 16.12
CA LYS A 63 -18.94 6.10 15.55
C LYS A 63 -19.43 5.70 14.16
N PRO A 64 -20.56 6.29 13.72
CA PRO A 64 -21.06 6.03 12.36
C PRO A 64 -20.07 6.47 11.29
N PHE A 65 -20.08 5.75 10.17
CA PHE A 65 -19.35 6.12 8.96
C PHE A 65 -19.67 7.55 8.51
N LYS A 66 -18.73 8.20 7.88
CA LYS A 66 -18.88 9.51 7.26
C LYS A 66 -18.53 9.45 5.79
N LYS A 67 -19.16 10.31 4.98
CA LYS A 67 -18.83 10.40 3.55
C LYS A 67 -17.35 10.65 3.35
N SER A 68 -16.73 9.88 2.47
CA SER A 68 -15.32 10.01 2.14
C SER A 68 -14.95 11.42 1.70
N ALA A 69 -15.84 12.09 0.98
CA ALA A 69 -15.68 13.49 0.57
C ALA A 69 -15.47 14.45 1.74
N ARG A 70 -16.05 14.19 2.93
CA ARG A 70 -15.84 15.00 4.13
C ARG A 70 -14.41 14.86 4.66
N ILE A 71 -13.90 13.64 4.67
CA ILE A 71 -12.53 13.35 5.13
C ILE A 71 -11.52 13.97 4.16
N VAL A 72 -11.72 13.76 2.86
CA VAL A 72 -10.87 14.33 1.81
C VAL A 72 -10.85 15.86 1.88
N GLY A 73 -12.02 16.49 2.05
CA GLY A 73 -12.13 17.94 2.17
C GLY A 73 -11.39 18.51 3.38
N GLU A 74 -11.49 17.85 4.55
CA GLU A 74 -10.77 18.24 5.76
C GLU A 74 -9.26 18.16 5.57
N VAL A 75 -8.79 17.04 5.02
CA VAL A 75 -7.34 16.80 4.79
C VAL A 75 -6.78 17.78 3.76
N MET A 76 -7.52 18.00 2.66
CA MET A 76 -7.10 18.92 1.61
C MET A 76 -7.05 20.37 2.10
N GLY A 77 -8.07 20.78 2.86
CA GLY A 77 -8.19 22.15 3.32
C GLY A 77 -7.18 22.53 4.40
N LYS A 78 -6.80 21.58 5.27
CA LYS A 78 -5.95 21.88 6.43
C LYS A 78 -4.51 21.40 6.33
N TYR A 79 -4.25 20.27 5.65
CA TYR A 79 -2.95 19.61 5.78
C TYR A 79 -2.28 19.27 4.45
N HIS A 80 -3.04 18.98 3.40
CA HIS A 80 -2.45 18.42 2.17
C HIS A 80 -2.89 19.22 0.93
N PRO A 81 -2.12 20.24 0.50
CA PRO A 81 -2.49 21.16 -0.58
C PRO A 81 -2.28 20.53 -1.97
N HIS A 82 -2.93 19.40 -2.22
CA HIS A 82 -2.88 18.66 -3.48
C HIS A 82 -4.30 18.25 -3.92
N GLY A 83 -4.42 17.67 -5.12
CA GLY A 83 -5.72 17.27 -5.66
C GLY A 83 -6.47 16.27 -4.79
N ASP A 84 -7.79 16.43 -4.68
CA ASP A 84 -8.70 15.59 -3.91
C ASP A 84 -8.65 14.12 -4.30
N SER A 85 -8.51 13.82 -5.59
CA SER A 85 -8.36 12.45 -6.10
C SER A 85 -7.14 11.74 -5.52
N SER A 86 -6.00 12.42 -5.38
CA SER A 86 -4.79 11.82 -4.81
C SER A 86 -4.96 11.44 -3.32
N ILE A 87 -5.67 12.29 -2.56
CA ILE A 87 -6.01 12.04 -1.16
C ILE A 87 -7.01 10.89 -1.06
N TYR A 88 -8.03 10.91 -1.91
CA TYR A 88 -9.04 9.84 -1.94
C TYR A 88 -8.43 8.49 -2.29
N ASP A 89 -7.61 8.41 -3.33
CA ASP A 89 -6.93 7.18 -3.74
C ASP A 89 -6.00 6.63 -2.64
N ALA A 90 -5.31 7.51 -1.92
CA ALA A 90 -4.51 7.11 -0.77
C ALA A 90 -5.39 6.52 0.35
N MET A 91 -6.51 7.17 0.69
CA MET A 91 -7.47 6.67 1.68
C MET A 91 -8.10 5.34 1.25
N VAL A 92 -8.45 5.20 -0.02
CA VAL A 92 -9.00 3.96 -0.60
C VAL A 92 -8.03 2.79 -0.38
N ARG A 93 -6.74 2.97 -0.64
CA ARG A 93 -5.73 1.92 -0.43
C ARG A 93 -5.63 1.47 1.03
N LEU A 94 -5.79 2.38 1.98
CA LEU A 94 -5.79 2.05 3.42
C LEU A 94 -7.02 1.24 3.84
N ALA A 95 -8.08 1.22 3.02
CA ALA A 95 -9.33 0.48 3.25
C ALA A 95 -9.46 -0.81 2.41
N GLN A 96 -8.53 -1.06 1.48
CA GLN A 96 -8.57 -2.25 0.62
C GLN A 96 -7.88 -3.44 1.30
N ASP A 97 -8.62 -4.50 1.57
CA ASP A 97 -8.15 -5.73 2.21
C ASP A 97 -7.17 -6.54 1.34
N PHE A 98 -7.17 -6.32 0.02
CA PHE A 98 -6.21 -6.90 -0.92
C PHE A 98 -4.95 -6.03 -1.14
N SER A 99 -4.92 -4.80 -0.62
CA SER A 99 -3.78 -3.86 -0.74
C SER A 99 -3.06 -3.64 0.58
N THR A 100 -3.77 -3.66 1.70
CA THR A 100 -3.24 -3.38 3.04
C THR A 100 -3.46 -4.58 3.94
N ARG A 101 -2.40 -5.09 4.56
CA ARG A 101 -2.45 -6.32 5.38
C ARG A 101 -3.30 -6.14 6.64
N TYR A 102 -3.13 -5.01 7.33
CA TYR A 102 -3.92 -4.61 8.49
C TYR A 102 -4.53 -3.25 8.22
N LEU A 103 -5.82 -3.22 7.95
CA LEU A 103 -6.52 -2.03 7.51
C LEU A 103 -6.42 -0.89 8.53
N LEU A 104 -6.11 0.31 8.04
CA LEU A 104 -6.09 1.53 8.84
C LEU A 104 -7.37 2.36 8.66
N VAL A 105 -8.11 2.12 7.59
CA VAL A 105 -9.41 2.72 7.31
C VAL A 105 -10.44 1.62 7.16
N ASP A 106 -11.60 1.78 7.80
CA ASP A 106 -12.78 0.94 7.64
C ASP A 106 -13.68 1.62 6.60
N GLY A 107 -13.86 0.96 5.45
CA GLY A 107 -14.60 1.48 4.31
C GLY A 107 -15.99 0.86 4.18
N HIS A 108 -16.99 1.67 3.80
CA HIS A 108 -18.33 1.22 3.49
C HIS A 108 -18.74 1.67 2.08
N GLY A 109 -19.09 0.73 1.23
CA GLY A 109 -19.38 0.93 -0.18
C GLY A 109 -18.36 0.24 -1.10
N ASN A 110 -18.26 0.69 -2.34
CA ASN A 110 -17.32 0.12 -3.30
C ASN A 110 -15.96 0.86 -3.22
N PHE A 111 -14.97 0.19 -2.67
CA PHE A 111 -13.57 0.63 -2.59
C PHE A 111 -12.66 -0.03 -3.63
N GLY A 112 -13.24 -0.58 -4.71
CA GLY A 112 -12.49 -1.28 -5.75
C GLY A 112 -12.43 -2.79 -5.53
N SER A 113 -11.77 -3.48 -6.44
CA SER A 113 -11.63 -4.94 -6.40
C SER A 113 -10.24 -5.41 -6.85
N VAL A 114 -9.93 -6.67 -6.58
CA VAL A 114 -8.70 -7.33 -7.06
C VAL A 114 -8.65 -7.46 -8.59
N ASP A 115 -9.79 -7.27 -9.27
CA ASP A 115 -9.89 -7.21 -10.73
C ASP A 115 -9.40 -5.88 -11.33
N GLY A 116 -9.09 -4.93 -10.45
CA GLY A 116 -8.62 -3.62 -10.87
C GLY A 116 -9.73 -2.60 -11.10
N ASP A 117 -10.95 -2.92 -10.67
CA ASP A 117 -12.01 -1.93 -10.66
C ASP A 117 -11.64 -0.80 -9.69
N GLY A 118 -11.88 0.44 -10.11
CA GLY A 118 -11.69 1.60 -9.27
C GLY A 118 -12.74 1.71 -8.18
N ALA A 119 -12.41 2.46 -7.11
CA ALA A 119 -13.41 2.82 -6.11
C ALA A 119 -14.50 3.69 -6.71
N ALA A 120 -15.71 3.62 -6.15
CA ALA A 120 -16.78 4.55 -6.47
C ALA A 120 -16.38 5.98 -6.04
N ALA A 121 -16.97 7.01 -6.66
CA ALA A 121 -16.66 8.39 -6.31
C ALA A 121 -16.88 8.67 -4.81
N MET A 122 -16.04 9.51 -4.22
CA MET A 122 -15.99 9.79 -2.77
C MET A 122 -17.31 10.33 -2.17
N ARG A 123 -18.24 10.80 -3.00
CA ARG A 123 -19.58 11.20 -2.57
C ARG A 123 -20.50 10.02 -2.26
N TYR A 124 -20.18 8.82 -2.77
CA TYR A 124 -20.97 7.60 -2.55
C TYR A 124 -20.39 6.74 -1.44
N THR A 125 -19.05 6.66 -1.33
CA THR A 125 -18.39 5.87 -0.30
C THR A 125 -18.40 6.57 1.05
N GLU A 126 -18.28 5.75 2.09
CA GLU A 126 -18.19 6.22 3.47
C GLU A 126 -17.00 5.54 4.15
N ALA A 127 -16.38 6.21 5.11
CA ALA A 127 -15.23 5.69 5.82
C ALA A 127 -15.23 6.12 7.29
N ARG A 128 -14.49 5.37 8.09
CA ARG A 128 -14.10 5.68 9.47
C ARG A 128 -12.74 5.06 9.77
N MET A 129 -12.14 5.45 10.87
CA MET A 129 -10.93 4.80 11.36
C MET A 129 -11.20 3.32 11.66
N SER A 130 -10.24 2.45 11.41
CA SER A 130 -10.29 1.06 11.90
C SER A 130 -9.90 1.01 13.39
N PRO A 131 -10.26 -0.06 14.13
CA PRO A 131 -9.75 -0.25 15.49
C PRO A 131 -8.22 -0.26 15.55
N PHE A 132 -7.57 -0.78 14.51
CA PHE A 132 -6.13 -0.88 14.42
C PHE A 132 -5.44 0.49 14.27
N SER A 133 -6.07 1.43 13.55
CA SER A 133 -5.54 2.78 13.38
C SER A 133 -5.59 3.63 14.67
N LEU A 134 -6.40 3.25 15.66
CA LEU A 134 -6.37 3.91 16.97
C LEU A 134 -5.02 3.71 17.66
N GLU A 135 -4.37 2.55 17.47
CA GLU A 135 -3.06 2.30 18.06
C GLU A 135 -1.92 3.08 17.34
N MET A 136 -2.20 3.65 16.16
CA MET A 136 -1.30 4.59 15.50
C MET A 136 -1.32 5.99 16.12
N ILE A 137 -2.47 6.41 16.67
CA ILE A 137 -2.74 7.78 17.12
C ILE A 137 -2.82 7.90 18.64
N ARG A 138 -2.98 6.79 19.31
CA ARG A 138 -3.11 6.77 20.77
C ARG A 138 -1.95 7.51 21.43
N ASP A 139 -2.29 8.35 22.39
CA ASP A 139 -1.35 9.19 23.15
C ASP A 139 -0.77 10.40 22.38
N ILE A 140 -1.32 10.76 21.21
CA ILE A 140 -0.87 11.93 20.42
C ILE A 140 -0.98 13.25 21.21
N ASP A 141 -1.93 13.36 22.13
CA ASP A 141 -2.16 14.54 22.97
C ASP A 141 -1.28 14.57 24.23
N LYS A 142 -0.35 13.61 24.37
CA LYS A 142 0.50 13.45 25.57
C LYS A 142 1.95 13.89 25.37
N ASP A 143 2.21 14.77 24.42
CA ASP A 143 3.55 15.26 24.09
C ASP A 143 4.54 14.13 23.73
N THR A 144 4.04 13.15 22.96
CA THR A 144 4.81 11.97 22.55
C THR A 144 5.50 12.14 21.21
N VAL A 145 5.09 13.13 20.41
CA VAL A 145 5.63 13.43 19.08
C VAL A 145 5.67 14.93 18.84
N ASP A 146 6.59 15.37 17.99
CA ASP A 146 6.70 16.75 17.58
C ASP A 146 5.60 17.14 16.59
N PHE A 147 5.22 18.42 16.64
CA PHE A 147 4.29 19.05 15.72
C PHE A 147 5.00 20.13 14.91
N MET A 148 4.60 20.29 13.67
CA MET A 148 5.07 21.36 12.77
C MET A 148 3.87 22.17 12.24
N PRO A 149 4.07 23.44 11.82
CA PRO A 149 3.05 24.16 11.08
C PRO A 149 2.65 23.41 9.80
N ASN A 150 1.39 23.53 9.40
CA ASN A 150 0.93 23.09 8.09
C ASN A 150 1.41 24.06 6.98
N PHE A 151 0.93 23.88 5.74
CA PHE A 151 1.40 24.64 4.56
C PHE A 151 1.08 26.16 4.59
N ASP A 152 0.06 26.61 5.33
CA ASP A 152 -0.36 28.00 5.48
C ASP A 152 -0.09 28.57 6.89
N GLU A 153 0.53 27.79 7.76
CA GLU A 153 0.89 28.14 9.15
C GLU A 153 -0.32 28.41 10.08
N GLU A 154 -1.56 28.13 9.62
CA GLU A 154 -2.77 28.32 10.42
C GLU A 154 -3.06 27.15 11.37
N GLU A 155 -2.62 25.95 10.99
CA GLU A 155 -2.83 24.72 11.76
C GLU A 155 -1.49 24.02 12.08
N LYS A 156 -1.52 23.02 12.93
CA LYS A 156 -0.37 22.15 13.23
C LYS A 156 -0.66 20.73 12.85
N GLU A 157 0.34 20.06 12.28
CA GLU A 157 0.28 18.64 11.99
C GLU A 157 1.43 17.88 12.67
N PRO A 158 1.23 16.60 13.04
CA PRO A 158 2.29 15.82 13.68
C PRO A 158 3.36 15.45 12.65
N VAL A 159 4.62 15.54 13.04
CA VAL A 159 5.77 15.11 12.23
C VAL A 159 5.68 13.61 11.96
N VAL A 160 5.31 12.82 12.98
CA VAL A 160 5.00 11.38 12.90
C VAL A 160 3.85 11.06 13.85
N LEU A 161 3.18 9.92 13.64
CA LEU A 161 2.23 9.41 14.61
C LEU A 161 2.95 8.59 15.69
N PRO A 162 2.44 8.59 16.95
CA PRO A 162 3.02 7.83 18.06
C PRO A 162 2.68 6.34 17.97
N SER A 163 2.95 5.73 16.82
CA SER A 163 2.59 4.34 16.53
C SER A 163 3.08 3.38 17.60
N ARG A 164 2.20 2.54 18.15
CA ARG A 164 2.52 1.55 19.16
C ARG A 164 3.03 0.22 18.63
N PHE A 165 3.13 0.08 17.32
CA PHE A 165 3.65 -1.10 16.65
C PHE A 165 4.46 -0.68 15.42
N PRO A 166 5.40 -1.50 14.95
CA PRO A 166 6.24 -1.20 13.78
C PRO A 166 5.45 -1.28 12.47
N ASN A 167 4.59 -0.29 12.20
CA ASN A 167 3.69 -0.29 11.04
C ASN A 167 4.42 -0.40 9.70
N LEU A 168 5.65 0.11 9.59
CA LEU A 168 6.44 -0.04 8.37
C LEU A 168 6.66 -1.50 7.99
N LEU A 169 6.92 -2.38 8.96
CA LEU A 169 7.07 -3.81 8.72
C LEU A 169 5.72 -4.51 8.58
N VAL A 170 4.75 -4.12 9.40
CA VAL A 170 3.44 -4.77 9.47
C VAL A 170 2.64 -4.58 8.18
N ASN A 171 2.55 -3.35 7.65
CA ASN A 171 1.81 -3.04 6.43
C ASN A 171 2.70 -2.87 5.19
N GLY A 172 4.01 -2.73 5.39
CA GLY A 172 4.92 -2.44 4.30
C GLY A 172 4.73 -1.06 3.69
N SER A 173 5.48 -0.75 2.65
CA SER A 173 5.31 0.46 1.85
C SER A 173 5.95 0.32 0.48
N ASN A 174 5.29 0.84 -0.54
CA ASN A 174 5.82 0.99 -1.89
C ASN A 174 5.87 2.46 -2.27
N GLY A 175 7.00 2.92 -2.80
CA GLY A 175 7.14 4.30 -3.25
C GLY A 175 8.18 4.44 -4.35
N ILE A 176 7.87 5.27 -5.35
CA ILE A 176 8.79 5.62 -6.43
C ILE A 176 9.09 7.10 -6.28
N ALA A 177 10.32 7.42 -5.92
CA ALA A 177 10.82 8.79 -5.84
C ALA A 177 11.75 9.11 -7.02
N VAL A 178 12.36 10.28 -7.00
CA VAL A 178 13.38 10.65 -7.98
C VAL A 178 14.72 10.03 -7.58
N GLY A 179 15.28 9.20 -8.44
CA GLY A 179 16.57 8.54 -8.20
C GLY A 179 16.56 7.36 -7.25
N MET A 180 15.44 7.08 -6.56
CA MET A 180 15.32 5.93 -5.67
C MET A 180 13.87 5.43 -5.58
N ALA A 181 13.71 4.18 -5.14
CA ALA A 181 12.42 3.58 -4.87
C ALA A 181 12.48 2.72 -3.60
N THR A 182 11.34 2.51 -2.98
CA THR A 182 11.19 1.57 -1.86
C THR A 182 10.10 0.55 -2.17
N SER A 183 10.31 -0.70 -1.74
CA SER A 183 9.33 -1.78 -1.85
C SER A 183 9.47 -2.70 -0.65
N ILE A 184 8.88 -2.30 0.47
CA ILE A 184 8.88 -3.04 1.73
C ILE A 184 7.60 -3.86 1.79
N PRO A 185 7.69 -5.20 1.85
CA PRO A 185 6.51 -6.05 1.93
C PRO A 185 5.89 -6.00 3.34
N PRO A 186 4.60 -6.33 3.46
CA PRO A 186 3.95 -6.51 4.75
C PRO A 186 4.38 -7.82 5.43
N HIS A 187 4.23 -7.87 6.78
CA HIS A 187 4.60 -9.02 7.61
C HIS A 187 3.52 -9.35 8.63
N ASN A 188 3.59 -10.55 9.17
CA ASN A 188 2.69 -10.99 10.23
C ASN A 188 2.92 -10.17 11.51
N LEU A 189 1.84 -9.62 12.06
CA LEU A 189 1.89 -8.75 13.25
C LEU A 189 2.47 -9.47 14.46
N GLY A 190 2.09 -10.73 14.70
CA GLY A 190 2.61 -11.52 15.82
C GLY A 190 4.12 -11.71 15.71
N GLU A 191 4.62 -12.14 14.55
CA GLU A 191 6.06 -12.31 14.30
C GLU A 191 6.83 -10.98 14.46
N VAL A 192 6.27 -9.85 14.00
CA VAL A 192 6.91 -8.53 14.16
C VAL A 192 6.96 -8.11 15.63
N ILE A 193 5.89 -8.36 16.40
CA ILE A 193 5.86 -8.05 17.84
C ILE A 193 6.85 -8.93 18.58
N ASP A 194 6.88 -10.24 18.31
CA ASP A 194 7.83 -11.18 18.94
C ASP A 194 9.27 -10.76 18.67
N ALA A 195 9.59 -10.34 17.44
CA ALA A 195 10.88 -9.79 17.08
C ALA A 195 11.21 -8.49 17.83
N THR A 196 10.21 -7.61 18.01
CA THR A 196 10.36 -6.36 18.77
C THR A 196 10.64 -6.66 20.25
N VAL A 197 9.91 -7.61 20.85
CA VAL A 197 10.16 -8.05 22.25
C VAL A 197 11.56 -8.64 22.38
N LYS A 198 11.99 -9.48 21.42
CA LYS A 198 13.36 -10.01 21.41
C LYS A 198 14.42 -8.90 21.40
N MET A 199 14.24 -7.85 20.62
CA MET A 199 15.15 -6.70 20.58
C MET A 199 15.17 -5.88 21.88
N ILE A 200 14.04 -5.82 22.59
CA ILE A 200 13.95 -5.12 23.88
C ILE A 200 14.68 -5.92 24.96
N ASP A 201 14.52 -7.25 24.94
CA ASP A 201 15.10 -8.14 25.95
C ASP A 201 16.60 -8.42 25.72
N ASP A 202 17.09 -8.22 24.48
CA ASP A 202 18.46 -8.54 24.06
C ASP A 202 18.96 -7.44 23.10
N GLU A 203 19.71 -6.47 23.64
CA GLU A 203 20.26 -5.33 22.89
C GLU A 203 21.32 -5.76 21.86
N ASP A 204 21.96 -6.91 22.06
CA ASP A 204 22.96 -7.48 21.15
C ASP A 204 22.33 -8.35 20.04
N CYS A 205 21.00 -8.39 19.96
CA CYS A 205 20.24 -9.17 18.98
C CYS A 205 20.63 -8.79 17.54
N THR A 206 20.99 -9.78 16.74
CA THR A 206 21.40 -9.60 15.36
C THR A 206 20.21 -9.68 14.39
N VAL A 207 20.40 -9.19 13.16
CA VAL A 207 19.41 -9.36 12.08
C VAL A 207 19.11 -10.84 11.83
N ASP A 208 20.07 -11.72 11.97
CA ASP A 208 19.89 -13.15 11.78
C ASP A 208 18.98 -13.77 12.83
N ASP A 209 19.05 -13.31 14.09
CA ASP A 209 18.15 -13.75 15.16
C ASP A 209 16.72 -13.32 14.87
N LEU A 210 16.53 -12.08 14.35
CA LEU A 210 15.21 -11.57 13.99
C LEU A 210 14.61 -12.30 12.78
N VAL A 211 15.42 -12.70 11.81
CA VAL A 211 14.99 -13.45 10.61
C VAL A 211 14.50 -14.86 10.95
N GLU A 212 14.93 -15.45 12.05
CA GLU A 212 14.37 -16.73 12.52
C GLU A 212 12.96 -16.55 13.12
N ILE A 213 12.62 -15.36 13.63
CA ILE A 213 11.30 -15.01 14.14
C ILE A 213 10.39 -14.55 12.99
N ILE A 214 10.83 -13.54 12.20
CA ILE A 214 10.12 -13.05 11.03
C ILE A 214 10.50 -13.93 9.83
N LYS A 215 9.67 -14.92 9.55
CA LYS A 215 9.97 -15.97 8.57
C LYS A 215 9.99 -15.50 7.12
N GLY A 216 9.26 -14.41 6.84
CA GLY A 216 9.14 -13.82 5.51
C GLY A 216 7.94 -12.87 5.39
N PRO A 217 7.73 -12.27 4.22
CA PRO A 217 6.54 -11.46 3.94
C PRO A 217 5.24 -12.22 4.16
N ASP A 218 4.21 -11.50 4.63
CA ASP A 218 2.84 -12.01 4.82
C ASP A 218 1.87 -11.12 4.03
N PHE A 219 1.55 -11.54 2.81
CA PHE A 219 0.76 -10.75 1.87
C PHE A 219 -0.75 -10.86 2.15
N PRO A 220 -1.52 -9.78 2.00
CA PRO A 220 -2.98 -9.79 2.23
C PRO A 220 -3.73 -10.71 1.27
N THR A 221 -3.18 -10.98 0.08
CA THR A 221 -3.76 -11.88 -0.92
C THR A 221 -3.31 -13.33 -0.78
N GLY A 222 -2.55 -13.67 0.28
CA GLY A 222 -2.02 -15.01 0.49
C GLY A 222 -0.92 -15.38 -0.50
N ALA A 223 -1.06 -16.52 -1.16
CA ALA A 223 -0.10 -17.11 -2.08
C ALA A 223 1.13 -17.76 -1.41
N GLN A 224 2.00 -18.37 -2.18
CA GLN A 224 3.15 -19.13 -1.68
C GLN A 224 4.46 -18.47 -2.06
N ILE A 225 5.34 -18.23 -1.09
CA ILE A 225 6.70 -17.76 -1.32
C ILE A 225 7.59 -18.96 -1.65
N LEU A 226 8.31 -18.88 -2.78
CA LEU A 226 9.22 -19.93 -3.24
C LEU A 226 10.63 -19.71 -2.70
N GLY A 227 10.94 -20.44 -1.64
CA GLY A 227 12.26 -20.40 -0.99
C GLY A 227 12.42 -19.21 -0.03
N LYS A 228 13.38 -19.34 0.90
CA LYS A 228 13.63 -18.34 1.95
C LYS A 228 14.78 -17.38 1.64
N LYS A 229 15.65 -17.74 0.66
CA LYS A 229 16.90 -17.02 0.40
C LYS A 229 16.67 -15.55 0.04
N GLY A 230 15.71 -15.26 -0.83
CA GLY A 230 15.45 -13.88 -1.30
C GLY A 230 14.96 -12.96 -0.21
N ALA A 231 14.07 -13.43 0.68
CA ALA A 231 13.61 -12.66 1.83
C ALA A 231 14.74 -12.40 2.83
N ARG A 232 15.52 -13.45 3.18
CA ARG A 232 16.68 -13.31 4.08
C ARG A 232 17.73 -12.34 3.55
N GLU A 233 18.00 -12.38 2.24
CA GLU A 233 18.92 -11.45 1.60
C GLU A 233 18.39 -10.00 1.68
N ALA A 234 17.08 -9.80 1.41
CA ALA A 234 16.44 -8.50 1.53
C ALA A 234 16.57 -7.92 2.95
N TYR A 235 16.38 -8.72 3.98
CA TYR A 235 16.49 -8.28 5.39
C TYR A 235 17.92 -7.93 5.79
N ARG A 236 18.92 -8.65 5.27
CA ARG A 236 20.33 -8.40 5.59
C ARG A 236 20.93 -7.22 4.84
N THR A 237 20.55 -7.03 3.57
CA THR A 237 21.21 -6.09 2.65
C THR A 237 20.32 -4.92 2.23
N GLY A 238 19.05 -4.97 2.55
CA GLY A 238 18.03 -4.04 2.01
C GLY A 238 17.61 -4.32 0.57
N GLN A 239 18.18 -5.37 -0.07
CA GLN A 239 17.85 -5.76 -1.44
C GLN A 239 17.69 -7.27 -1.55
N GLY A 240 16.59 -7.72 -2.17
CA GLY A 240 16.34 -9.14 -2.38
C GLY A 240 15.19 -9.37 -3.35
N LYS A 241 15.10 -10.58 -3.88
CA LYS A 241 14.04 -10.97 -4.80
C LYS A 241 13.19 -12.08 -4.17
N VAL A 242 11.93 -11.77 -3.89
CA VAL A 242 10.95 -12.72 -3.37
C VAL A 242 10.09 -13.21 -4.55
N THR A 243 10.14 -14.50 -4.82
CA THR A 243 9.30 -15.12 -5.85
C THR A 243 8.03 -15.65 -5.18
N VAL A 244 6.88 -15.25 -5.70
CA VAL A 244 5.56 -15.62 -5.18
C VAL A 244 4.78 -16.37 -6.25
N ARG A 245 4.12 -17.46 -5.86
CA ARG A 245 3.31 -18.32 -6.72
C ARG A 245 1.86 -18.39 -6.19
N ALA A 246 0.89 -18.43 -7.11
CA ALA A 246 -0.51 -18.66 -6.80
C ALA A 246 -0.70 -20.01 -6.05
N VAL A 247 -1.74 -20.10 -5.23
CA VAL A 247 -2.22 -21.37 -4.70
C VAL A 247 -3.17 -21.98 -5.71
N ALA A 248 -2.80 -23.15 -6.22
CA ALA A 248 -3.57 -23.87 -7.21
C ALA A 248 -3.76 -25.35 -6.78
N ASN A 249 -4.98 -25.84 -6.90
CA ASN A 249 -5.36 -27.20 -6.63
C ASN A 249 -5.92 -27.85 -7.90
N ILE A 250 -5.74 -29.17 -8.04
CA ILE A 250 -6.29 -29.94 -9.14
C ILE A 250 -7.54 -30.65 -8.64
N GLU A 251 -8.64 -30.47 -9.33
CA GLU A 251 -9.91 -31.16 -9.11
C GLU A 251 -10.29 -31.97 -10.34
N GLU A 252 -10.91 -33.12 -10.13
CA GLU A 252 -11.53 -33.89 -11.23
C GLU A 252 -13.00 -33.53 -11.30
N THR A 253 -13.50 -33.34 -12.53
CA THR A 253 -14.92 -33.13 -12.78
C THR A 253 -15.64 -34.49 -12.88
N ASP A 254 -16.96 -34.50 -12.66
CA ASP A 254 -17.81 -35.69 -12.80
C ASP A 254 -17.71 -36.40 -14.19
N ARG A 255 -17.15 -35.68 -15.17
CA ARG A 255 -16.93 -36.19 -16.55
C ARG A 255 -15.52 -36.71 -16.78
N GLY A 256 -14.70 -36.87 -15.72
CA GLY A 256 -13.33 -37.38 -15.80
C GLY A 256 -12.36 -36.42 -16.48
N ARG A 257 -12.62 -35.12 -16.44
CA ARG A 257 -11.68 -34.08 -16.90
C ARG A 257 -11.06 -33.40 -15.68
N SER A 258 -9.82 -33.07 -15.78
CA SER A 258 -9.14 -32.27 -14.74
C SER A 258 -9.42 -30.78 -14.92
N GLN A 259 -9.49 -30.08 -13.81
CA GLN A 259 -9.53 -28.62 -13.75
C GLN A 259 -8.55 -28.13 -12.70
N ILE A 260 -7.94 -26.97 -12.97
CA ILE A 260 -7.06 -26.29 -12.03
C ILE A 260 -7.87 -25.17 -11.37
N ILE A 261 -7.94 -25.20 -10.04
CA ILE A 261 -8.62 -24.20 -9.23
C ILE A 261 -7.58 -23.33 -8.57
N ILE A 262 -7.58 -22.02 -8.87
CA ILE A 262 -6.71 -21.04 -8.24
C ILE A 262 -7.53 -20.30 -7.19
N SER A 263 -7.10 -20.42 -5.92
CA SER A 263 -7.76 -19.78 -4.76
C SER A 263 -7.04 -18.54 -4.27
N GLU A 264 -5.75 -18.37 -4.60
CA GLU A 264 -4.95 -17.22 -4.21
C GLU A 264 -4.00 -16.82 -5.34
N ILE A 265 -3.80 -15.53 -5.55
CA ILE A 265 -2.87 -14.97 -6.54
C ILE A 265 -1.81 -14.11 -5.85
N PRO A 266 -0.62 -13.95 -6.46
CA PRO A 266 0.42 -13.10 -5.88
C PRO A 266 -0.05 -11.67 -5.63
N PHE A 267 0.50 -11.07 -4.58
CA PHE A 267 0.22 -9.69 -4.19
C PHE A 267 0.45 -8.71 -5.34
N GLN A 268 -0.44 -7.73 -5.48
CA GLN A 268 -0.44 -6.71 -6.55
C GLN A 268 -0.65 -7.24 -7.97
N VAL A 269 -1.02 -8.50 -8.12
CA VAL A 269 -1.44 -9.04 -9.42
C VAL A 269 -2.92 -8.71 -9.65
N ASN A 270 -3.23 -8.11 -10.78
CA ASN A 270 -4.60 -7.87 -11.22
C ASN A 270 -5.19 -9.18 -11.78
N LYS A 271 -6.28 -9.67 -11.18
CA LYS A 271 -6.89 -10.96 -11.51
C LYS A 271 -7.42 -10.99 -12.95
N ALA A 272 -8.15 -9.96 -13.38
CA ALA A 272 -8.72 -9.89 -14.73
C ALA A 272 -7.63 -9.91 -15.81
N ARG A 273 -6.57 -9.11 -15.64
CA ARG A 273 -5.43 -9.10 -16.59
C ARG A 273 -4.67 -10.42 -16.59
N LEU A 274 -4.60 -11.12 -15.45
CA LEU A 274 -3.99 -12.46 -15.41
C LEU A 274 -4.79 -13.44 -16.27
N LEU A 275 -6.12 -13.44 -16.15
CA LEU A 275 -7.00 -14.31 -16.96
C LEU A 275 -6.93 -13.97 -18.44
N GLU A 276 -6.95 -12.69 -18.80
CA GLU A 276 -6.75 -12.23 -20.18
C GLU A 276 -5.42 -12.74 -20.74
N LYS A 277 -4.33 -12.61 -19.96
CA LYS A 277 -3.00 -13.05 -20.38
C LYS A 277 -2.93 -14.56 -20.63
N ILE A 278 -3.56 -15.35 -19.76
CA ILE A 278 -3.63 -16.81 -19.98
C ILE A 278 -4.44 -17.10 -21.25
N GLY A 279 -5.58 -16.42 -21.46
CA GLY A 279 -6.39 -16.56 -22.66
C GLY A 279 -5.64 -16.22 -23.95
N GLU A 280 -4.85 -15.13 -23.96
CA GLU A 280 -3.97 -14.76 -25.07
C GLU A 280 -2.95 -15.87 -25.37
N LEU A 281 -2.27 -16.39 -24.34
CA LEU A 281 -1.27 -17.46 -24.51
C LEU A 281 -1.86 -18.74 -25.11
N VAL A 282 -3.12 -19.05 -24.74
CA VAL A 282 -3.87 -20.18 -25.33
C VAL A 282 -4.21 -19.91 -26.79
N LYS A 283 -4.69 -18.70 -27.10
CA LYS A 283 -5.03 -18.26 -28.47
C LYS A 283 -3.80 -18.28 -29.40
N ASP A 284 -2.66 -17.84 -28.87
CA ASP A 284 -1.38 -17.81 -29.57
C ASP A 284 -0.71 -19.20 -29.65
N LYS A 285 -1.37 -20.25 -29.13
CA LYS A 285 -0.84 -21.62 -29.09
C LYS A 285 0.49 -21.76 -28.33
N ARG A 286 0.79 -20.85 -27.41
CA ARG A 286 1.96 -20.93 -26.52
C ARG A 286 1.70 -21.83 -25.31
N ILE A 287 0.45 -21.97 -24.93
CA ILE A 287 -0.05 -22.94 -23.95
C ILE A 287 -1.12 -23.77 -24.65
N ASP A 288 -0.98 -25.10 -24.61
CA ASP A 288 -2.02 -26.03 -25.08
C ASP A 288 -2.64 -26.75 -23.87
N GLY A 289 -3.74 -27.44 -24.11
CA GLY A 289 -4.40 -28.25 -23.09
C GLY A 289 -5.51 -27.54 -22.32
N ILE A 290 -5.64 -26.24 -22.40
CA ILE A 290 -6.75 -25.48 -21.77
C ILE A 290 -7.97 -25.50 -22.70
N SER A 291 -9.16 -25.85 -22.16
CA SER A 291 -10.43 -25.82 -22.88
C SER A 291 -11.27 -24.60 -22.54
N ALA A 292 -11.28 -24.15 -21.28
CA ALA A 292 -12.01 -22.97 -20.84
C ALA A 292 -11.33 -22.33 -19.62
N ILE A 293 -11.56 -21.03 -19.43
CA ILE A 293 -11.14 -20.26 -18.26
C ILE A 293 -12.38 -19.54 -17.76
N ARG A 294 -12.67 -19.66 -16.47
CA ARG A 294 -13.80 -18.99 -15.81
C ARG A 294 -13.35 -18.35 -14.51
N ASP A 295 -13.95 -17.23 -14.20
CA ASP A 295 -13.89 -16.62 -12.89
C ASP A 295 -15.19 -16.92 -12.13
N GLU A 296 -15.08 -17.71 -11.08
CA GLU A 296 -16.18 -18.10 -10.19
C GLU A 296 -16.04 -17.43 -8.81
N SER A 297 -15.15 -16.41 -8.71
CA SER A 297 -14.92 -15.68 -7.47
C SER A 297 -16.20 -14.99 -6.99
N ASN A 298 -16.43 -15.01 -5.68
CA ASN A 298 -17.59 -14.40 -5.06
C ASN A 298 -17.22 -13.90 -3.65
N ARG A 299 -18.21 -13.48 -2.86
CA ARG A 299 -18.02 -13.01 -1.46
C ARG A 299 -17.39 -14.03 -0.52
N ASN A 300 -17.35 -15.30 -0.89
CA ASN A 300 -16.74 -16.36 -0.07
C ASN A 300 -15.25 -16.55 -0.39
N GLY A 301 -14.73 -15.91 -1.44
CA GLY A 301 -13.33 -15.95 -1.81
C GLY A 301 -13.08 -16.02 -3.32
N MET A 302 -11.82 -16.06 -3.65
CA MET A 302 -11.32 -16.19 -5.02
C MET A 302 -11.45 -17.63 -5.50
N ARG A 303 -12.01 -17.82 -6.70
CA ARG A 303 -12.07 -19.11 -7.38
C ARG A 303 -11.92 -18.91 -8.89
N ILE A 304 -10.73 -19.09 -9.40
CA ILE A 304 -10.45 -19.11 -10.85
C ILE A 304 -10.43 -20.57 -11.26
N VAL A 305 -11.19 -20.93 -12.29
CA VAL A 305 -11.30 -22.29 -12.81
C VAL A 305 -10.70 -22.35 -14.20
N ILE A 306 -9.66 -23.18 -14.38
CA ILE A 306 -9.05 -23.47 -15.66
C ILE A 306 -9.39 -24.92 -16.02
N GLU A 307 -10.30 -25.12 -16.98
CA GLU A 307 -10.67 -26.45 -17.46
C GLU A 307 -9.67 -26.97 -18.46
N LEU A 308 -9.27 -28.22 -18.32
CA LEU A 308 -8.35 -28.86 -19.23
C LEU A 308 -9.11 -29.66 -20.32
N LYS A 309 -8.48 -29.82 -21.48
CA LYS A 309 -8.94 -30.76 -22.51
C LYS A 309 -8.85 -32.19 -21.98
N LYS A 310 -9.59 -33.12 -22.63
CA LYS A 310 -9.52 -34.53 -22.31
C LYS A 310 -8.10 -35.05 -22.50
N ASP A 311 -7.67 -35.93 -21.61
CA ASP A 311 -6.35 -36.60 -21.66
C ASP A 311 -5.13 -35.66 -21.49
N VAL A 312 -5.33 -34.42 -21.00
CA VAL A 312 -4.24 -33.50 -20.62
C VAL A 312 -3.89 -33.70 -19.16
N TYR A 313 -2.60 -33.87 -18.88
CA TYR A 313 -2.08 -33.98 -17.53
C TYR A 313 -1.91 -32.58 -16.90
N PRO A 314 -2.46 -32.33 -15.70
CA PRO A 314 -2.52 -30.98 -15.13
C PRO A 314 -1.23 -30.46 -14.48
N GLN A 315 -0.09 -31.17 -14.60
CA GLN A 315 1.21 -30.76 -14.04
C GLN A 315 2.08 -30.03 -15.05
#